data_dcd33d3d1c565049782328e5413ceeb2
#
_entry.id   dcd33d3d1c565049782328e5413ceeb2
#
_cell.length_a   1.000
_cell.length_b   1.000
_cell.length_c   1.000
_cell.angle_alpha   90.00
_cell.angle_beta   90.00
_cell.angle_gamma   90.00
#
_symmetry.space_group_name_H-M   'P 1'
#
loop_
_entity.id
_entity.type
_entity.pdbx_description
1 polymer ?
#
loop_
_entity_poly.entity_id
_entity_poly.type
_entity_poly.pdbx_seq_one_letter_code
_entity_poly.pdbx_strand_id
1 'polypeptide(L)'
;VVALFISLAGLLVISKLPVAQYPNVAPPQITITATYPGASAKVLVDSVTSVLEESLNGAKGLLYFESTNNSNGTAEIVVTFEPGTDPDLAQVDVQNRLKKAEARMPQAVLTQGLQVEQTSAGFLLIYALSYKEGAQRSDTTALGDYAARNINNELRRLPGVGKLQFFSSEAAMRVWIDPQKLVGFGLSIDDVSNAIRGQNVQVPAGAFGSAPGSSAQELTATLAVKGTLDDPQEFGQVVLRANEDGSLVRLADVARLELGKESYNISSRLNGTPTVGGAIQLSPGANAIQTATLVKQRLAELSAFFPEDMQYSVPYDTSRFVDVAIEKVIHTLIEAMVLV
;
A
#
# COMPACT_ATOMS: atom_id res chain seq x y z
N VAL A 1 -46.93 23.26 14.58
CA VAL A 1 -45.60 23.62 15.16
C VAL A 1 -44.76 22.37 15.36
N VAL A 2 -45.25 21.32 16.07
CA VAL A 2 -44.47 20.09 16.33
C VAL A 2 -44.08 19.36 15.02
N ALA A 3 -45.02 19.20 14.08
CA ALA A 3 -44.78 18.58 12.79
C ALA A 3 -43.70 19.34 11.98
N LEU A 4 -43.73 20.67 12.01
CA LEU A 4 -42.74 21.53 11.35
C LEU A 4 -41.34 21.34 11.96
N PHE A 5 -41.23 21.24 13.29
CA PHE A 5 -39.94 20.96 13.96
C PHE A 5 -39.41 19.58 13.63
N ILE A 6 -40.25 18.55 13.57
CA ILE A 6 -39.84 17.19 13.20
C ILE A 6 -39.37 17.16 11.74
N SER A 7 -40.08 17.81 10.81
CA SER A 7 -39.70 17.90 9.41
C SER A 7 -38.38 18.66 9.23
N LEU A 8 -38.15 19.74 9.94
CA LEU A 8 -36.93 20.54 9.89
C LEU A 8 -35.74 19.76 10.48
N ALA A 9 -35.94 19.05 11.59
CA ALA A 9 -34.95 18.18 12.19
C ALA A 9 -34.58 17.00 11.24
N GLY A 10 -35.58 16.39 10.60
CA GLY A 10 -35.38 15.35 9.60
C GLY A 10 -34.54 15.84 8.42
N LEU A 11 -34.83 17.03 7.91
CA LEU A 11 -34.12 17.65 6.79
C LEU A 11 -32.63 17.92 7.13
N LEU A 12 -32.33 18.32 8.35
CA LEU A 12 -30.95 18.55 8.83
C LEU A 12 -30.17 17.26 9.02
N VAL A 13 -30.83 16.15 9.34
CA VAL A 13 -30.17 14.85 9.57
C VAL A 13 -29.92 14.09 8.28
N ILE A 14 -30.73 14.30 7.23
CA ILE A 14 -30.58 13.59 5.93
C ILE A 14 -29.16 13.68 5.37
N SER A 15 -28.53 14.86 5.45
CA SER A 15 -27.17 15.06 4.94
C SER A 15 -26.07 14.33 5.73
N LYS A 16 -26.39 13.84 6.94
CA LYS A 16 -25.46 13.13 7.82
C LYS A 16 -25.66 11.60 7.82
N LEU A 17 -26.71 11.12 7.14
CA LEU A 17 -26.95 9.69 7.07
C LEU A 17 -25.85 9.00 6.25
N PRO A 18 -25.32 7.86 6.72
CA PRO A 18 -24.38 7.08 5.94
C PRO A 18 -25.10 6.53 4.70
N VAL A 19 -24.57 6.84 3.54
CA VAL A 19 -25.10 6.39 2.24
C VAL A 19 -24.07 5.50 1.58
N ALA A 20 -24.46 4.27 1.25
CA ALA A 20 -23.65 3.30 0.57
C ALA A 20 -24.45 2.60 -0.55
N GLN A 21 -23.76 2.06 -1.54
CA GLN A 21 -24.38 1.32 -2.66
C GLN A 21 -25.21 0.13 -2.17
N TYR A 22 -24.77 -0.50 -1.09
CA TYR A 22 -25.47 -1.58 -0.41
C TYR A 22 -25.74 -1.17 1.05
N PRO A 23 -26.89 -1.54 1.64
CA PRO A 23 -27.10 -1.30 3.05
C PRO A 23 -25.99 -1.94 3.88
N ASN A 24 -25.60 -1.32 4.99
CA ASN A 24 -24.56 -1.78 5.93
C ASN A 24 -24.97 -3.10 6.66
N VAL A 25 -25.61 -4.02 5.93
CA VAL A 25 -25.89 -5.39 6.38
C VAL A 25 -24.68 -6.30 6.11
N ALA A 26 -23.71 -5.80 5.33
CA ALA A 26 -22.48 -6.54 5.07
C ALA A 26 -21.69 -6.65 6.39
N PRO A 27 -21.34 -7.87 6.80
CA PRO A 27 -20.52 -8.10 7.98
C PRO A 27 -19.20 -7.31 7.88
N PRO A 28 -18.69 -6.74 8.98
CA PRO A 28 -17.38 -6.10 8.98
C PRO A 28 -16.31 -7.10 8.57
N GLN A 29 -15.40 -6.66 7.72
CA GLN A 29 -14.28 -7.47 7.25
C GLN A 29 -12.96 -6.82 7.61
N ILE A 30 -11.99 -7.66 7.98
CA ILE A 30 -10.61 -7.27 8.22
C ILE A 30 -9.73 -8.09 7.31
N THR A 31 -8.95 -7.43 6.48
CA THR A 31 -8.00 -8.07 5.59
C THR A 31 -6.60 -8.02 6.20
N ILE A 32 -5.98 -9.18 6.29
CA ILE A 32 -4.61 -9.37 6.73
C ILE A 32 -3.78 -9.72 5.50
N THR A 33 -2.73 -8.96 5.24
CA THR A 33 -1.79 -9.24 4.13
C THR A 33 -0.42 -9.53 4.71
N ALA A 34 0.15 -10.67 4.34
CA ALA A 34 1.50 -11.09 4.68
C ALA A 34 2.31 -11.33 3.40
N THR A 35 3.56 -10.85 3.36
CA THR A 35 4.43 -11.06 2.21
C THR A 35 5.65 -11.87 2.62
N TYR A 36 5.89 -12.99 1.94
CA TYR A 36 7.07 -13.82 2.08
C TYR A 36 7.78 -13.89 0.72
N PRO A 37 8.74 -12.99 0.46
CA PRO A 37 9.42 -12.90 -0.83
C PRO A 37 10.07 -14.23 -1.23
N GLY A 38 9.79 -14.68 -2.47
CA GLY A 38 10.34 -15.91 -3.02
C GLY A 38 9.67 -17.21 -2.55
N ALA A 39 8.70 -17.16 -1.65
CA ALA A 39 7.98 -18.33 -1.21
C ALA A 39 6.94 -18.77 -2.26
N SER A 40 6.79 -20.08 -2.43
CA SER A 40 5.67 -20.65 -3.18
C SER A 40 4.38 -20.59 -2.35
N ALA A 41 3.22 -20.71 -3.02
CA ALA A 41 1.92 -20.76 -2.33
C ALA A 41 1.86 -21.87 -1.26
N LYS A 42 2.48 -23.03 -1.50
CA LYS A 42 2.56 -24.12 -0.52
C LYS A 42 3.36 -23.72 0.71
N VAL A 43 4.53 -23.10 0.53
CA VAL A 43 5.36 -22.63 1.64
C VAL A 43 4.63 -21.55 2.45
N LEU A 44 3.88 -20.66 1.78
CA LEU A 44 3.02 -19.68 2.47
C LEU A 44 1.99 -20.36 3.35
N VAL A 45 1.26 -21.37 2.84
CA VAL A 45 0.28 -22.11 3.62
C VAL A 45 0.92 -22.69 4.87
N ASP A 46 2.03 -23.42 4.71
CA ASP A 46 2.66 -24.18 5.79
C ASP A 46 3.32 -23.29 6.85
N SER A 47 3.93 -22.17 6.43
CA SER A 47 4.79 -21.35 7.31
C SER A 47 4.15 -20.06 7.80
N VAL A 48 3.12 -19.55 7.14
CA VAL A 48 2.51 -18.25 7.42
C VAL A 48 1.01 -18.38 7.65
N THR A 49 0.27 -18.82 6.64
CA THR A 49 -1.19 -18.81 6.66
C THR A 49 -1.75 -19.66 7.78
N SER A 50 -1.30 -20.92 7.93
CA SER A 50 -1.76 -21.82 8.99
C SER A 50 -1.47 -21.28 10.39
N VAL A 51 -0.33 -20.59 10.58
CA VAL A 51 0.04 -19.97 11.86
C VAL A 51 -0.89 -18.80 12.18
N LEU A 52 -1.23 -17.98 11.16
CA LEU A 52 -2.16 -16.87 11.30
C LEU A 52 -3.58 -17.36 11.58
N GLU A 53 -4.07 -18.34 10.81
CA GLU A 53 -5.39 -18.94 10.97
C GLU A 53 -5.58 -19.54 12.37
N GLU A 54 -4.58 -20.27 12.87
CA GLU A 54 -4.59 -20.81 14.23
C GLU A 54 -4.72 -19.69 15.28
N SER A 55 -4.03 -18.57 15.10
CA SER A 55 -4.09 -17.45 16.03
C SER A 55 -5.42 -16.67 15.97
N LEU A 56 -6.10 -16.69 14.84
CA LEU A 56 -7.38 -16.02 14.63
C LEU A 56 -8.55 -16.83 15.21
N ASN A 57 -8.39 -18.12 15.40
CA ASN A 57 -9.41 -18.96 16.01
C ASN A 57 -9.80 -18.43 17.40
N GLY A 58 -11.13 -18.32 17.62
CA GLY A 58 -11.68 -17.79 18.86
C GLY A 58 -11.65 -16.26 18.97
N ALA A 59 -11.45 -15.53 17.86
CA ALA A 59 -11.70 -14.10 17.84
C ALA A 59 -13.19 -13.81 18.10
N LYS A 60 -13.46 -12.77 18.89
CA LYS A 60 -14.84 -12.47 19.30
C LYS A 60 -15.66 -11.99 18.10
N GLY A 61 -16.80 -12.62 17.88
CA GLY A 61 -17.69 -12.29 16.75
C GLY A 61 -17.17 -12.78 15.40
N LEU A 62 -16.16 -13.65 15.35
CA LEU A 62 -15.68 -14.27 14.11
C LEU A 62 -16.75 -15.19 13.53
N LEU A 63 -17.15 -14.95 12.27
CA LEU A 63 -18.00 -15.85 11.50
C LEU A 63 -17.18 -16.90 10.75
N TYR A 64 -16.31 -16.41 9.89
CA TYR A 64 -15.37 -17.22 9.08
C TYR A 64 -14.20 -16.36 8.60
N PHE A 65 -13.21 -17.03 8.07
CA PHE A 65 -12.14 -16.39 7.31
C PHE A 65 -11.87 -17.16 6.03
N GLU A 66 -11.36 -16.45 5.04
CA GLU A 66 -10.93 -16.97 3.75
C GLU A 66 -9.47 -16.61 3.53
N SER A 67 -8.67 -17.60 3.12
CA SER A 67 -7.24 -17.38 2.89
C SER A 67 -6.89 -17.65 1.44
N THR A 68 -6.21 -16.70 0.82
CA THR A 68 -5.67 -16.80 -0.54
C THR A 68 -4.15 -16.73 -0.50
N ASN A 69 -3.50 -17.74 -1.07
CA ASN A 69 -2.05 -17.82 -1.13
C ASN A 69 -1.58 -17.76 -2.58
N ASN A 70 -0.87 -16.70 -2.92
CA ASN A 70 -0.41 -16.45 -4.27
C ASN A 70 1.03 -16.95 -4.48
N SER A 71 1.34 -17.39 -5.70
CA SER A 71 2.69 -17.86 -6.09
C SER A 71 3.75 -16.74 -6.11
N ASN A 72 3.33 -15.48 -5.97
CA ASN A 72 4.22 -14.33 -5.84
C ASN A 72 4.73 -14.09 -4.40
N GLY A 73 4.41 -14.98 -3.47
CA GLY A 73 4.82 -14.85 -2.08
C GLY A 73 3.87 -14.01 -1.21
N THR A 74 2.64 -13.71 -1.67
CA THR A 74 1.66 -12.95 -0.89
C THR A 74 0.54 -13.83 -0.39
N ALA A 75 0.29 -13.81 0.91
CA ALA A 75 -0.88 -14.40 1.56
C ALA A 75 -1.86 -13.30 1.97
N GLU A 76 -3.13 -13.48 1.66
CA GLU A 76 -4.22 -12.59 2.06
C GLU A 76 -5.26 -13.39 2.83
N ILE A 77 -5.63 -12.95 4.03
CA ILE A 77 -6.66 -13.55 4.87
C ILE A 77 -7.73 -12.51 5.12
N VAL A 78 -8.94 -12.78 4.64
CA VAL A 78 -10.12 -11.94 4.87
C VAL A 78 -10.92 -12.54 6.01
N VAL A 79 -10.97 -11.84 7.12
CA VAL A 79 -11.68 -12.24 8.35
C VAL A 79 -13.02 -11.54 8.36
N THR A 80 -14.11 -12.30 8.38
CA THR A 80 -15.49 -11.78 8.39
C THR A 80 -16.08 -11.96 9.77
N PHE A 81 -16.65 -10.89 10.31
CA PHE A 81 -17.26 -10.85 11.66
C PHE A 81 -18.78 -10.82 11.61
N GLU A 82 -19.42 -11.10 12.73
CA GLU A 82 -20.87 -11.00 12.87
C GLU A 82 -21.37 -9.56 12.61
N PRO A 83 -22.55 -9.41 11.96
CA PRO A 83 -23.18 -8.09 11.80
C PRO A 83 -23.36 -7.39 13.15
N GLY A 84 -22.98 -6.11 13.21
CA GLY A 84 -23.03 -5.32 14.45
C GLY A 84 -21.77 -5.39 15.30
N THR A 85 -20.77 -6.18 14.90
CA THR A 85 -19.43 -6.12 15.51
C THR A 85 -18.80 -4.77 15.21
N ASP A 86 -18.21 -4.13 16.23
CA ASP A 86 -17.44 -2.90 16.06
C ASP A 86 -16.13 -3.20 15.30
N PRO A 87 -15.95 -2.61 14.10
CA PRO A 87 -14.79 -2.91 13.26
C PRO A 87 -13.46 -2.49 13.91
N ASP A 88 -13.44 -1.40 14.69
CA ASP A 88 -12.23 -0.91 15.33
C ASP A 88 -11.77 -1.88 16.43
N LEU A 89 -12.72 -2.33 17.26
CA LEU A 89 -12.43 -3.32 18.29
C LEU A 89 -12.02 -4.66 17.70
N ALA A 90 -12.66 -5.08 16.62
CA ALA A 90 -12.30 -6.30 15.90
C ALA A 90 -10.88 -6.22 15.32
N GLN A 91 -10.51 -5.08 14.74
CA GLN A 91 -9.14 -4.85 14.22
C GLN A 91 -8.10 -4.93 15.34
N VAL A 92 -8.38 -4.32 16.49
CA VAL A 92 -7.48 -4.39 17.65
C VAL A 92 -7.33 -5.81 18.16
N ASP A 93 -8.42 -6.60 18.26
CA ASP A 93 -8.34 -8.01 18.67
C ASP A 93 -7.51 -8.83 17.67
N VAL A 94 -7.75 -8.65 16.37
CA VAL A 94 -6.97 -9.29 15.30
C VAL A 94 -5.49 -8.93 15.44
N GLN A 95 -5.14 -7.65 15.55
CA GLN A 95 -3.74 -7.21 15.70
C GLN A 95 -3.07 -7.82 16.93
N ASN A 96 -3.76 -7.86 18.07
CA ASN A 96 -3.24 -8.47 19.30
C ASN A 96 -2.98 -9.98 19.13
N ARG A 97 -3.84 -10.69 18.40
CA ARG A 97 -3.66 -12.12 18.10
C ARG A 97 -2.50 -12.37 17.16
N LEU A 98 -2.39 -11.57 16.10
CA LEU A 98 -1.29 -11.65 15.14
C LEU A 98 0.07 -11.37 15.81
N LYS A 99 0.11 -10.42 16.74
CA LYS A 99 1.31 -10.13 17.52
C LYS A 99 1.86 -11.36 18.27
N LYS A 100 0.98 -12.21 18.77
CA LYS A 100 1.39 -13.48 19.39
C LYS A 100 1.91 -14.50 18.39
N ALA A 101 1.37 -14.48 17.16
CA ALA A 101 1.78 -15.37 16.08
C ALA A 101 3.16 -15.01 15.48
N GLU A 102 3.58 -13.75 15.57
CA GLU A 102 4.86 -13.26 15.03
C GLU A 102 6.07 -14.10 15.48
N ALA A 103 6.08 -14.56 16.72
CA ALA A 103 7.18 -15.38 17.27
C ALA A 103 7.38 -16.73 16.53
N ARG A 104 6.38 -17.19 15.77
CA ARG A 104 6.38 -18.45 15.04
C ARG A 104 6.57 -18.26 13.53
N MET A 105 6.70 -17.00 13.08
CA MET A 105 6.80 -16.68 11.66
C MET A 105 8.24 -16.58 11.16
N PRO A 106 8.46 -16.83 9.85
CA PRO A 106 9.73 -16.60 9.22
C PRO A 106 10.17 -15.13 9.34
N GLN A 107 11.47 -14.90 9.61
CA GLN A 107 12.03 -13.55 9.75
C GLN A 107 11.80 -12.67 8.52
N ALA A 108 11.80 -13.26 7.32
CA ALA A 108 11.53 -12.52 6.08
C ALA A 108 10.12 -11.91 6.05
N VAL A 109 9.12 -12.59 6.62
CA VAL A 109 7.73 -12.07 6.75
C VAL A 109 7.68 -10.94 7.76
N LEU A 110 8.37 -11.11 8.91
CA LEU A 110 8.40 -10.10 9.97
C LEU A 110 9.09 -8.80 9.50
N THR A 111 10.11 -8.91 8.66
CA THR A 111 10.81 -7.76 8.07
C THR A 111 9.90 -6.96 7.13
N GLN A 112 8.99 -7.63 6.40
CA GLN A 112 7.98 -6.97 5.56
C GLN A 112 6.83 -6.39 6.39
N GLY A 113 6.56 -6.99 7.56
CA GLY A 113 5.43 -6.64 8.41
C GLY A 113 4.11 -7.25 7.95
N LEU A 114 3.18 -7.35 8.88
CA LEU A 114 1.79 -7.74 8.61
C LEU A 114 0.94 -6.49 8.44
N GLN A 115 0.21 -6.40 7.34
CA GLN A 115 -0.74 -5.33 7.11
C GLN A 115 -2.12 -5.80 7.56
N VAL A 116 -2.81 -4.99 8.36
CA VAL A 116 -4.15 -5.27 8.87
C VAL A 116 -5.04 -4.08 8.58
N GLU A 117 -5.99 -4.25 7.69
CA GLU A 117 -6.85 -3.18 7.18
C GLU A 117 -8.32 -3.56 7.33
N GLN A 118 -9.14 -2.59 7.71
CA GLN A 118 -10.60 -2.74 7.65
C GLN A 118 -11.05 -2.58 6.20
N THR A 119 -11.85 -3.52 5.72
CA THR A 119 -12.35 -3.50 4.35
C THR A 119 -13.86 -3.65 4.31
N SER A 120 -14.47 -3.00 3.35
CA SER A 120 -15.84 -3.28 2.93
C SER A 120 -15.82 -4.09 1.64
N ALA A 121 -16.88 -4.83 1.38
CA ALA A 121 -17.02 -5.55 0.13
C ALA A 121 -17.08 -4.58 -1.06
N GLY A 122 -16.23 -4.78 -2.04
CA GLY A 122 -16.22 -4.04 -3.30
C GLY A 122 -15.42 -2.74 -3.29
N PHE A 123 -15.18 -2.22 -4.48
CA PHE A 123 -14.46 -0.96 -4.69
C PHE A 123 -15.43 0.21 -4.78
N LEU A 124 -15.09 1.31 -4.12
CA LEU A 124 -15.79 2.58 -4.23
C LEU A 124 -15.51 3.24 -5.58
N LEU A 125 -14.23 3.45 -5.85
CA LEU A 125 -13.75 4.00 -7.11
C LEU A 125 -12.35 3.48 -7.43
N ILE A 126 -12.01 3.56 -8.73
CA ILE A 126 -10.68 3.25 -9.24
C ILE A 126 -10.16 4.50 -9.94
N TYR A 127 -8.95 4.93 -9.59
CA TYR A 127 -8.24 5.95 -10.35
C TYR A 127 -7.15 5.30 -11.21
N ALA A 128 -6.85 5.90 -12.33
CA ALA A 128 -5.81 5.48 -13.24
C ALA A 128 -4.94 6.68 -13.64
N LEU A 129 -3.63 6.49 -13.66
CA LEU A 129 -2.63 7.41 -14.17
C LEU A 129 -2.11 6.89 -15.49
N SER A 130 -1.96 7.76 -16.45
CA SER A 130 -1.36 7.46 -17.75
C SER A 130 -0.53 8.65 -18.23
N TYR A 131 0.29 8.39 -19.22
CA TYR A 131 0.86 9.48 -19.99
C TYR A 131 -0.17 10.03 -20.96
N LYS A 132 -0.08 11.33 -21.28
CA LYS A 132 -0.89 11.97 -22.30
C LYS A 132 -0.59 11.39 -23.68
N GLU A 133 -1.54 11.50 -24.58
CA GLU A 133 -1.37 11.07 -25.96
C GLU A 133 -0.23 11.86 -26.62
N GLY A 134 0.71 11.15 -27.27
CA GLY A 134 1.91 11.75 -27.86
C GLY A 134 3.09 11.94 -26.91
N ALA A 135 3.00 11.57 -25.64
CA ALA A 135 4.14 11.59 -24.74
C ALA A 135 5.25 10.65 -25.22
N GLN A 136 6.50 11.10 -25.10
CA GLN A 136 7.67 10.29 -25.48
C GLN A 136 7.95 9.15 -24.46
N ARG A 137 7.42 9.29 -23.25
CA ARG A 137 7.59 8.30 -22.17
C ARG A 137 6.47 7.26 -22.23
N SER A 138 6.85 6.00 -22.10
CA SER A 138 5.92 4.87 -21.96
C SER A 138 6.18 4.03 -20.70
N ASP A 139 7.18 4.42 -19.91
CA ASP A 139 7.61 3.67 -18.75
C ASP A 139 6.62 3.81 -17.58
N THR A 140 5.92 2.72 -17.30
CA THR A 140 4.99 2.66 -16.17
C THR A 140 5.68 2.56 -14.81
N THR A 141 7.00 2.39 -14.74
CA THR A 141 7.77 2.38 -13.49
C THR A 141 7.74 3.76 -12.86
N ALA A 142 8.03 4.81 -13.65
CA ALA A 142 7.99 6.19 -13.18
C ALA A 142 6.57 6.62 -12.76
N LEU A 143 5.52 6.18 -13.49
CA LEU A 143 4.13 6.42 -13.09
C LEU A 143 3.80 5.74 -11.76
N GLY A 144 4.26 4.48 -11.58
CA GLY A 144 4.03 3.71 -10.36
C GLY A 144 4.70 4.34 -9.14
N ASP A 145 5.96 4.73 -9.28
CA ASP A 145 6.72 5.40 -8.22
C ASP A 145 6.08 6.75 -7.84
N TYR A 146 5.69 7.55 -8.84
CA TYR A 146 4.99 8.80 -8.60
C TYR A 146 3.67 8.61 -7.85
N ALA A 147 2.87 7.63 -8.29
CA ALA A 147 1.60 7.32 -7.63
C ALA A 147 1.78 6.88 -6.18
N ALA A 148 2.73 5.99 -5.92
CA ALA A 148 3.01 5.47 -4.59
C ALA A 148 3.42 6.58 -3.61
N ARG A 149 4.34 7.44 -4.02
CA ARG A 149 4.92 8.50 -3.16
C ARG A 149 4.01 9.71 -2.99
N ASN A 150 3.33 10.16 -4.05
CA ASN A 150 2.65 11.45 -4.05
C ASN A 150 1.13 11.34 -4.00
N ILE A 151 0.54 10.20 -4.37
CA ILE A 151 -0.91 10.06 -4.47
C ILE A 151 -1.45 9.10 -3.42
N ASN A 152 -0.95 7.87 -3.39
CA ASN A 152 -1.53 6.82 -2.55
C ASN A 152 -1.57 7.19 -1.07
N ASN A 153 -0.49 7.78 -0.54
CA ASN A 153 -0.41 8.18 0.86
C ASN A 153 -1.41 9.29 1.21
N GLU A 154 -1.64 10.21 0.28
CA GLU A 154 -2.61 11.29 0.47
C GLU A 154 -4.05 10.76 0.43
N LEU A 155 -4.35 9.83 -0.48
CA LEU A 155 -5.68 9.23 -0.57
C LEU A 155 -6.01 8.32 0.61
N ARG A 156 -5.03 7.57 1.13
CA ARG A 156 -5.23 6.71 2.31
C ARG A 156 -5.59 7.47 3.58
N ARG A 157 -5.20 8.75 3.67
CA ARG A 157 -5.49 9.61 4.85
C ARG A 157 -6.87 10.24 4.82
N LEU A 158 -7.60 10.12 3.72
CA LEU A 158 -8.91 10.74 3.60
C LEU A 158 -9.94 10.00 4.45
N PRO A 159 -10.85 10.75 5.14
CA PRO A 159 -11.93 10.13 5.89
C PRO A 159 -12.79 9.23 5.02
N GLY A 160 -13.10 8.05 5.52
CA GLY A 160 -13.94 7.07 4.82
C GLY A 160 -13.17 6.13 3.88
N VAL A 161 -11.89 6.35 3.63
CA VAL A 161 -11.03 5.42 2.90
C VAL A 161 -10.58 4.32 3.86
N GLY A 162 -10.95 3.07 3.59
CA GLY A 162 -10.56 1.89 4.37
C GLY A 162 -9.28 1.25 3.85
N LYS A 163 -9.28 0.91 2.56
CA LYS A 163 -8.11 0.30 1.89
C LYS A 163 -7.89 0.94 0.53
N LEU A 164 -6.63 1.10 0.16
CA LEU A 164 -6.22 1.44 -1.19
C LEU A 164 -5.39 0.27 -1.74
N GLN A 165 -5.97 -0.46 -2.68
CA GLN A 165 -5.27 -1.52 -3.40
C GLN A 165 -4.56 -0.92 -4.61
N PHE A 166 -3.24 -0.97 -4.63
CA PHE A 166 -2.43 -0.40 -5.69
C PHE A 166 -2.13 -1.45 -6.76
N PHE A 167 -2.40 -1.12 -8.03
CA PHE A 167 -2.20 -2.01 -9.18
C PHE A 167 -0.90 -1.70 -9.93
N SER A 168 0.15 -1.44 -9.20
CA SER A 168 1.52 -1.28 -9.67
C SER A 168 2.48 -1.54 -8.52
N SER A 169 3.73 -1.18 -8.68
CA SER A 169 4.74 -1.19 -7.62
C SER A 169 5.61 0.06 -7.69
N GLU A 170 6.30 0.33 -6.60
CA GLU A 170 7.32 1.39 -6.53
C GLU A 170 8.52 1.05 -7.41
N ALA A 171 9.35 2.05 -7.65
CA ALA A 171 10.66 1.83 -8.25
C ALA A 171 11.61 1.20 -7.23
N ALA A 172 12.41 0.25 -7.69
CA ALA A 172 13.43 -0.40 -6.88
C ALA A 172 14.70 -0.64 -7.69
N MET A 173 15.82 -0.75 -6.98
CA MET A 173 17.07 -1.18 -7.59
C MET A 173 17.00 -2.69 -7.90
N ARG A 174 17.11 -3.03 -9.17
CA ARG A 174 17.12 -4.42 -9.65
C ARG A 174 18.55 -4.88 -9.83
N VAL A 175 18.88 -5.96 -9.13
CA VAL A 175 20.20 -6.62 -9.20
C VAL A 175 20.03 -7.95 -9.91
N TRP A 176 20.38 -7.98 -11.20
CA TRP A 176 20.32 -9.19 -12.03
C TRP A 176 21.64 -9.94 -11.93
N ILE A 177 21.70 -10.89 -11.01
CA ILE A 177 22.91 -11.68 -10.73
C ILE A 177 23.15 -12.67 -11.86
N ASP A 178 24.39 -12.73 -12.34
CA ASP A 178 24.88 -13.76 -13.26
C ASP A 178 25.40 -14.96 -12.45
N PRO A 179 24.69 -16.11 -12.47
CA PRO A 179 25.08 -17.27 -11.67
C PRO A 179 26.45 -17.83 -12.03
N GLN A 180 26.87 -17.75 -13.30
CA GLN A 180 28.15 -18.28 -13.74
C GLN A 180 29.31 -17.43 -13.20
N LYS A 181 29.18 -16.12 -13.26
CA LYS A 181 30.15 -15.20 -12.68
C LYS A 181 30.22 -15.34 -11.17
N LEU A 182 29.05 -15.46 -10.50
CA LEU A 182 28.99 -15.63 -9.05
C LEU A 182 29.80 -16.87 -8.61
N VAL A 183 29.55 -18.01 -9.27
CA VAL A 183 30.29 -19.25 -9.00
C VAL A 183 31.76 -19.09 -9.36
N GLY A 184 32.10 -18.41 -10.48
CA GLY A 184 33.48 -18.15 -10.89
C GLY A 184 34.29 -17.37 -9.85
N PHE A 185 33.63 -16.48 -9.10
CA PHE A 185 34.24 -15.75 -7.97
C PHE A 185 34.11 -16.49 -6.64
N GLY A 186 33.47 -17.67 -6.58
CA GLY A 186 33.25 -18.43 -5.35
C GLY A 186 32.36 -17.69 -4.35
N LEU A 187 31.36 -16.96 -4.83
CA LEU A 187 30.40 -16.20 -4.05
C LEU A 187 29.02 -16.88 -4.05
N SER A 188 28.28 -16.71 -2.98
CA SER A 188 26.88 -17.09 -2.83
C SER A 188 25.93 -15.89 -2.98
N ILE A 189 24.63 -16.14 -3.18
CA ILE A 189 23.61 -15.10 -3.18
C ILE A 189 23.54 -14.40 -1.81
N ASP A 190 23.79 -15.14 -0.75
CA ASP A 190 23.80 -14.60 0.61
C ASP A 190 24.96 -13.61 0.82
N ASP A 191 26.12 -13.89 0.24
CA ASP A 191 27.26 -12.96 0.27
C ASP A 191 26.90 -11.64 -0.39
N VAL A 192 26.25 -11.69 -1.55
CA VAL A 192 25.76 -10.48 -2.25
C VAL A 192 24.75 -9.72 -1.39
N SER A 193 23.75 -10.43 -0.84
CA SER A 193 22.72 -9.82 0.00
C SER A 193 23.30 -9.15 1.25
N ASN A 194 24.24 -9.82 1.90
CA ASN A 194 24.88 -9.32 3.11
C ASN A 194 25.78 -8.12 2.81
N ALA A 195 26.53 -8.16 1.70
CA ALA A 195 27.37 -7.03 1.28
C ALA A 195 26.53 -5.79 0.96
N ILE A 196 25.41 -5.95 0.23
CA ILE A 196 24.49 -4.84 -0.05
C ILE A 196 23.90 -4.29 1.26
N ARG A 197 23.38 -5.14 2.15
CA ARG A 197 22.82 -4.70 3.44
C ARG A 197 23.85 -3.98 4.30
N GLY A 198 25.09 -4.45 4.32
CA GLY A 198 26.16 -3.88 5.13
C GLY A 198 26.65 -2.52 4.63
N GLN A 199 26.58 -2.28 3.32
CA GLN A 199 27.08 -1.05 2.69
C GLN A 199 25.98 -0.06 2.30
N ASN A 200 24.72 -0.51 2.24
CA ASN A 200 23.54 0.35 2.00
C ASN A 200 22.81 0.63 3.32
N VAL A 201 23.52 1.23 4.28
CA VAL A 201 22.97 1.54 5.61
C VAL A 201 23.34 2.96 6.00
N GLN A 202 22.39 3.71 6.53
CA GLN A 202 22.63 5.03 7.07
C GLN A 202 23.14 4.90 8.51
N VAL A 203 24.41 5.20 8.70
CA VAL A 203 25.06 5.19 10.02
C VAL A 203 25.17 6.63 10.52
N PRO A 204 24.64 6.97 11.70
CA PRO A 204 24.87 8.27 12.31
C PRO A 204 26.37 8.42 12.62
N ALA A 205 27.03 9.35 11.96
CA ALA A 205 28.47 9.57 12.12
C ALA A 205 28.81 10.47 13.33
N GLY A 206 27.78 10.94 14.06
CA GLY A 206 27.97 11.83 15.21
C GLY A 206 28.23 13.29 14.82
N ALA A 207 28.72 14.04 15.78
CA ALA A 207 29.06 15.43 15.60
C ALA A 207 30.48 15.69 16.10
N PHE A 208 31.22 16.54 15.37
CA PHE A 208 32.52 17.03 15.77
C PHE A 208 32.31 18.22 16.72
N GLY A 209 33.06 18.24 17.84
CA GLY A 209 32.99 19.36 18.80
C GLY A 209 31.79 19.33 19.77
N SER A 210 31.03 18.22 19.86
CA SER A 210 29.98 18.04 20.87
C SER A 210 30.55 17.67 22.25
N ALA A 211 29.86 18.08 23.31
CA ALA A 211 30.26 17.78 24.69
C ALA A 211 30.27 16.23 24.95
N PRO A 212 31.22 15.72 25.78
CA PRO A 212 32.22 16.44 26.54
C PRO A 212 33.48 16.77 25.72
N GLY A 213 33.57 18.01 25.22
CA GLY A 213 34.69 18.51 24.47
C GLY A 213 35.58 19.42 25.34
N SER A 214 36.77 19.80 24.84
CA SER A 214 37.60 20.80 25.51
C SER A 214 36.93 22.16 25.45
N SER A 215 37.03 22.95 26.50
CA SER A 215 36.45 24.29 26.64
C SER A 215 36.92 25.34 25.60
N ALA A 216 37.75 24.94 24.64
CA ALA A 216 38.27 25.76 23.57
C ALA A 216 37.59 25.52 22.21
N GLN A 217 36.60 24.63 22.11
CA GLN A 217 35.89 24.34 20.85
C GLN A 217 34.62 25.19 20.74
N GLU A 218 34.63 26.18 19.85
CA GLU A 218 33.51 27.08 19.60
C GLU A 218 32.58 26.60 18.46
N LEU A 219 32.99 25.58 17.69
CA LEU A 219 32.27 25.10 16.51
C LEU A 219 31.86 23.64 16.69
N THR A 220 30.55 23.38 16.59
CA THR A 220 29.97 22.06 16.49
C THR A 220 29.51 21.78 15.05
N ALA A 221 30.00 20.73 14.43
CA ALA A 221 29.59 20.35 13.09
C ALA A 221 29.07 18.90 13.11
N THR A 222 27.86 18.69 12.62
CA THR A 222 27.30 17.36 12.43
C THR A 222 27.96 16.70 11.21
N LEU A 223 28.49 15.50 11.38
CA LEU A 223 29.04 14.72 10.28
C LEU A 223 27.92 14.03 9.54
N ALA A 224 27.68 14.42 8.30
CA ALA A 224 26.78 13.71 7.39
C ALA A 224 27.59 12.74 6.53
N VAL A 225 27.37 11.46 6.69
CA VAL A 225 27.92 10.43 5.80
C VAL A 225 26.80 9.96 4.86
N LYS A 226 27.08 9.95 3.56
CA LYS A 226 26.17 9.34 2.59
C LYS A 226 26.17 7.82 2.85
N GLY A 227 25.08 7.32 3.41
CA GLY A 227 24.94 5.92 3.81
C GLY A 227 24.05 5.10 2.89
N THR A 228 23.08 5.74 2.24
CA THR A 228 22.17 5.06 1.31
C THR A 228 22.60 5.25 -0.12
N LEU A 229 22.62 4.14 -0.88
CA LEU A 229 22.92 4.12 -2.30
C LEU A 229 21.62 4.36 -3.07
N ASP A 230 21.63 5.25 -4.06
CA ASP A 230 20.44 5.64 -4.83
C ASP A 230 20.62 5.54 -6.35
N ASP A 231 21.82 5.27 -6.82
CA ASP A 231 22.20 5.19 -8.23
C ASP A 231 22.71 3.77 -8.58
N PRO A 232 22.34 3.19 -9.75
CA PRO A 232 22.88 1.93 -10.21
C PRO A 232 24.42 1.87 -10.23
N GLN A 233 25.08 3.01 -10.52
CA GLN A 233 26.54 3.06 -10.54
C GLN A 233 27.13 2.93 -9.13
N GLU A 234 26.51 3.58 -8.13
CA GLU A 234 26.92 3.45 -6.74
C GLU A 234 26.73 2.01 -6.22
N PHE A 235 25.57 1.41 -6.49
CA PHE A 235 25.35 0.00 -6.16
C PHE A 235 26.39 -0.90 -6.82
N GLY A 236 26.81 -0.59 -8.05
CA GLY A 236 27.87 -1.31 -8.73
C GLY A 236 29.21 -1.32 -8.01
N GLN A 237 29.48 -0.30 -7.18
CA GLN A 237 30.75 -0.20 -6.42
C GLN A 237 30.72 -0.99 -5.10
N VAL A 238 29.59 -1.56 -4.70
CA VAL A 238 29.49 -2.39 -3.50
C VAL A 238 30.52 -3.50 -3.56
N VAL A 239 31.38 -3.60 -2.57
CA VAL A 239 32.44 -4.60 -2.48
C VAL A 239 31.87 -5.89 -1.93
N LEU A 240 31.94 -6.94 -2.71
CA LEU A 240 31.51 -8.30 -2.33
C LEU A 240 32.63 -9.07 -1.63
N ARG A 241 33.87 -8.90 -2.11
CA ARG A 241 35.05 -9.53 -1.53
C ARG A 241 36.32 -8.74 -1.83
N ALA A 242 37.22 -8.68 -0.86
CA ALA A 242 38.60 -8.25 -1.03
C ALA A 242 39.51 -9.48 -1.08
N ASN A 243 40.32 -9.61 -2.12
CA ASN A 243 41.28 -10.69 -2.26
C ASN A 243 42.59 -10.34 -1.55
N GLU A 244 43.43 -11.33 -1.28
CA GLU A 244 44.74 -11.16 -0.61
C GLU A 244 45.72 -10.31 -1.40
N ASP A 245 45.56 -10.27 -2.73
CA ASP A 245 46.38 -9.44 -3.65
C ASP A 245 45.92 -7.97 -3.71
N GLY A 246 44.92 -7.60 -2.94
CA GLY A 246 44.32 -6.25 -2.89
C GLY A 246 43.29 -5.99 -3.99
N SER A 247 43.01 -6.95 -4.87
CA SER A 247 41.93 -6.81 -5.85
C SER A 247 40.55 -6.92 -5.18
N LEU A 248 39.58 -6.17 -5.70
CA LEU A 248 38.22 -6.13 -5.17
C LEU A 248 37.25 -6.73 -6.18
N VAL A 249 36.39 -7.65 -5.72
CA VAL A 249 35.24 -8.11 -6.48
C VAL A 249 34.06 -7.23 -6.11
N ARG A 250 33.49 -6.54 -7.09
CA ARG A 250 32.37 -5.61 -6.92
C ARG A 250 31.07 -6.19 -7.45
N LEU A 251 29.96 -5.62 -7.03
CA LEU A 251 28.63 -6.05 -7.48
C LEU A 251 28.48 -5.94 -9.01
N ALA A 252 29.05 -4.92 -9.63
CA ALA A 252 29.04 -4.77 -11.09
C ALA A 252 29.77 -5.92 -11.84
N ASP A 253 30.69 -6.62 -11.20
CA ASP A 253 31.41 -7.72 -11.81
C ASP A 253 30.53 -8.97 -11.99
N VAL A 254 29.57 -9.16 -11.10
CA VAL A 254 28.71 -10.36 -11.02
C VAL A 254 27.24 -10.09 -11.33
N ALA A 255 26.84 -8.82 -11.50
CA ALA A 255 25.44 -8.44 -11.71
C ALA A 255 25.28 -7.25 -12.65
N ARG A 256 24.14 -7.22 -13.35
CA ARG A 256 23.63 -6.04 -14.04
C ARG A 256 22.68 -5.28 -13.11
N LEU A 257 22.83 -3.99 -13.04
CA LEU A 257 22.08 -3.11 -12.17
C LEU A 257 21.22 -2.17 -13.00
N GLU A 258 19.97 -2.04 -12.64
CA GLU A 258 19.04 -1.09 -13.26
C GLU A 258 17.95 -0.67 -12.29
N LEU A 259 17.45 0.55 -12.47
CA LEU A 259 16.24 0.99 -11.80
C LEU A 259 15.03 0.41 -12.54
N GLY A 260 14.19 -0.31 -11.84
CA GLY A 260 13.01 -0.95 -12.41
C GLY A 260 11.87 -1.02 -11.40
N LYS A 261 10.81 -1.77 -11.71
CA LYS A 261 9.75 -2.01 -10.74
C LYS A 261 10.20 -2.96 -9.65
N GLU A 262 9.76 -2.74 -8.42
CA GLU A 262 9.93 -3.69 -7.33
C GLU A 262 9.29 -5.04 -7.66
N SER A 263 8.11 -5.02 -8.29
CA SER A 263 7.41 -6.21 -8.74
C SER A 263 6.84 -6.03 -10.16
N TYR A 264 6.95 -7.05 -10.98
CA TYR A 264 6.36 -7.13 -12.33
C TYR A 264 5.11 -8.02 -12.38
N ASN A 265 4.62 -8.46 -11.24
CA ASN A 265 3.49 -9.41 -11.15
C ASN A 265 2.15 -8.78 -11.56
N ILE A 266 2.04 -7.45 -11.52
CA ILE A 266 0.83 -6.71 -11.85
C ILE A 266 1.13 -5.74 -12.99
N SER A 267 0.29 -5.77 -14.02
CA SER A 267 0.27 -4.77 -15.07
C SER A 267 -1.17 -4.33 -15.34
N SER A 268 -1.40 -3.03 -15.45
CA SER A 268 -2.73 -2.49 -15.73
C SER A 268 -2.75 -1.71 -17.03
N ARG A 269 -3.91 -1.76 -17.70
CA ARG A 269 -4.18 -1.02 -18.94
C ARG A 269 -5.57 -0.45 -18.89
N LEU A 270 -5.73 0.76 -19.42
CA LEU A 270 -7.01 1.38 -19.62
C LEU A 270 -7.20 1.62 -21.11
N ASN A 271 -8.21 0.99 -21.71
CA ASN A 271 -8.48 1.06 -23.16
C ASN A 271 -7.24 0.72 -24.02
N GLY A 272 -6.45 -0.27 -23.59
CA GLY A 272 -5.24 -0.69 -24.29
C GLY A 272 -3.98 0.10 -23.94
N THR A 273 -4.09 1.30 -23.36
CA THR A 273 -2.95 2.12 -22.94
C THR A 273 -2.40 1.64 -21.60
N PRO A 274 -1.08 1.45 -21.48
CA PRO A 274 -0.45 1.12 -20.19
C PRO A 274 -0.75 2.21 -19.17
N THR A 275 -1.23 1.80 -17.98
CA THR A 275 -1.58 2.69 -16.86
C THR A 275 -1.06 2.14 -15.56
N VAL A 276 -1.06 2.97 -14.55
CA VAL A 276 -0.96 2.56 -13.15
C VAL A 276 -2.14 3.14 -12.39
N GLY A 277 -2.56 2.52 -11.31
CA GLY A 277 -3.68 3.08 -10.57
C GLY A 277 -3.95 2.31 -9.29
N GLY A 278 -4.99 2.74 -8.60
CA GLY A 278 -5.43 2.13 -7.36
C GLY A 278 -6.94 2.09 -7.25
N ALA A 279 -7.42 1.05 -6.59
CA ALA A 279 -8.81 0.91 -6.21
C ALA A 279 -8.98 1.27 -4.73
N ILE A 280 -9.97 2.08 -4.45
CA ILE A 280 -10.32 2.54 -3.12
C ILE A 280 -11.52 1.76 -2.62
N GLN A 281 -11.40 1.20 -1.43
CA GLN A 281 -12.47 0.56 -0.67
C GLN A 281 -12.86 1.46 0.49
N LEU A 282 -14.15 1.44 0.83
CA LEU A 282 -14.66 2.21 1.97
C LEU A 282 -14.25 1.59 3.30
N SER A 283 -14.07 2.43 4.31
CA SER A 283 -14.14 1.98 5.70
C SER A 283 -15.57 1.53 6.03
N PRO A 284 -15.76 0.52 6.87
CA PRO A 284 -17.09 0.12 7.32
C PRO A 284 -17.88 1.31 7.88
N GLY A 285 -19.12 1.48 7.41
CA GLY A 285 -19.99 2.57 7.85
C GLY A 285 -19.72 3.94 7.25
N ALA A 286 -18.72 4.11 6.40
CA ALA A 286 -18.43 5.37 5.74
C ALA A 286 -19.45 5.72 4.66
N ASN A 287 -19.61 7.03 4.40
CA ASN A 287 -20.48 7.53 3.35
C ASN A 287 -19.79 7.49 1.99
N ALA A 288 -20.30 6.65 1.06
CA ALA A 288 -19.71 6.43 -0.25
C ALA A 288 -19.64 7.71 -1.10
N ILE A 289 -20.70 8.53 -1.11
CA ILE A 289 -20.76 9.76 -1.91
C ILE A 289 -19.77 10.78 -1.37
N GLN A 290 -19.77 10.99 -0.06
CA GLN A 290 -18.85 11.93 0.58
C GLN A 290 -17.40 11.53 0.38
N THR A 291 -17.06 10.25 0.60
CA THR A 291 -15.70 9.73 0.42
C THR A 291 -15.26 9.83 -1.03
N ALA A 292 -16.11 9.44 -1.99
CA ALA A 292 -15.79 9.57 -3.41
C ALA A 292 -15.56 11.03 -3.84
N THR A 293 -16.35 11.95 -3.30
CA THR A 293 -16.21 13.40 -3.55
C THR A 293 -14.86 13.90 -3.02
N LEU A 294 -14.50 13.56 -1.77
CA LEU A 294 -13.22 13.94 -1.18
C LEU A 294 -12.03 13.37 -1.98
N VAL A 295 -12.12 12.11 -2.40
CA VAL A 295 -11.06 11.47 -3.21
C VAL A 295 -10.91 12.17 -4.56
N LYS A 296 -12.01 12.44 -5.26
CA LYS A 296 -11.98 13.14 -6.57
C LYS A 296 -11.43 14.56 -6.43
N GLN A 297 -11.84 15.27 -5.38
CA GLN A 297 -11.31 16.60 -5.08
C GLN A 297 -9.80 16.54 -4.82
N ARG A 298 -9.35 15.59 -3.98
CA ARG A 298 -7.92 15.43 -3.67
C ARG A 298 -7.09 15.06 -4.90
N LEU A 299 -7.61 14.19 -5.76
CA LEU A 299 -6.97 13.86 -7.04
C LEU A 299 -6.85 15.09 -7.96
N ALA A 300 -7.88 15.93 -8.02
CA ALA A 300 -7.84 17.18 -8.78
C ALA A 300 -6.81 18.17 -8.22
N GLU A 301 -6.72 18.34 -6.90
CA GLU A 301 -5.68 19.15 -6.26
C GLU A 301 -4.28 18.64 -6.57
N LEU A 302 -4.06 17.33 -6.42
CA LEU A 302 -2.77 16.71 -6.69
C LEU A 302 -2.37 16.80 -8.18
N SER A 303 -3.36 16.77 -9.08
CA SER A 303 -3.10 16.85 -10.53
C SER A 303 -2.48 18.17 -10.98
N ALA A 304 -2.62 19.23 -10.20
CA ALA A 304 -1.96 20.50 -10.46
C ALA A 304 -0.42 20.42 -10.33
N PHE A 305 0.08 19.42 -9.64
CA PHE A 305 1.50 19.18 -9.43
C PHE A 305 2.06 18.04 -10.29
N PHE A 306 1.25 17.48 -11.19
CA PHE A 306 1.71 16.40 -12.07
C PHE A 306 2.73 16.92 -13.08
N PRO A 307 3.72 16.09 -13.44
CA PRO A 307 4.53 16.33 -14.61
C PRO A 307 3.65 16.60 -15.85
N GLU A 308 4.11 17.47 -16.76
CA GLU A 308 3.30 17.93 -17.90
C GLU A 308 2.76 16.83 -18.80
N ASP A 309 3.46 15.70 -18.86
CA ASP A 309 3.11 14.54 -19.68
C ASP A 309 2.18 13.54 -18.97
N MET A 310 1.89 13.75 -17.67
CA MET A 310 0.99 12.89 -16.89
C MET A 310 -0.45 13.39 -16.89
N GLN A 311 -1.38 12.43 -16.79
CA GLN A 311 -2.81 12.68 -16.59
C GLN A 311 -3.42 11.59 -15.72
N TYR A 312 -4.57 11.90 -15.11
CA TYR A 312 -5.36 10.91 -14.38
C TYR A 312 -6.77 10.81 -14.94
N SER A 313 -7.41 9.69 -14.67
CA SER A 313 -8.82 9.45 -14.92
C SER A 313 -9.43 8.62 -13.82
N VAL A 314 -10.75 8.63 -13.69
CA VAL A 314 -11.52 7.79 -12.76
C VAL A 314 -12.45 6.90 -13.59
N PRO A 315 -11.96 5.75 -14.08
CA PRO A 315 -12.72 4.87 -14.97
C PRO A 315 -13.88 4.13 -14.28
N TYR A 316 -13.82 3.99 -12.96
CA TYR A 316 -14.83 3.31 -12.18
C TYR A 316 -15.19 4.14 -10.95
N ASP A 317 -16.48 4.41 -10.76
CA ASP A 317 -17.01 5.20 -9.64
C ASP A 317 -18.43 4.74 -9.31
N THR A 318 -18.57 4.00 -8.21
CA THR A 318 -19.86 3.49 -7.76
C THR A 318 -20.73 4.56 -7.12
N SER A 319 -20.16 5.66 -6.64
CA SER A 319 -20.93 6.75 -6.02
C SER A 319 -21.92 7.38 -6.97
N ARG A 320 -21.64 7.36 -8.28
CA ARG A 320 -22.55 7.88 -9.31
C ARG A 320 -23.87 7.09 -9.38
N PHE A 321 -23.83 5.78 -9.17
CA PHE A 321 -25.05 4.96 -9.16
C PHE A 321 -25.89 5.26 -7.92
N VAL A 322 -25.24 5.50 -6.80
CA VAL A 322 -25.89 5.87 -5.54
C VAL A 322 -26.54 7.25 -5.65
N ASP A 323 -25.84 8.23 -6.21
CA ASP A 323 -26.36 9.58 -6.46
C ASP A 323 -27.66 9.54 -7.31
N VAL A 324 -27.61 8.85 -8.45
CA VAL A 324 -28.80 8.70 -9.32
C VAL A 324 -29.96 7.99 -8.62
N ALA A 325 -29.66 6.98 -7.80
CA ALA A 325 -30.68 6.28 -7.04
C ALA A 325 -31.36 7.19 -5.99
N ILE A 326 -30.58 7.98 -5.27
CA ILE A 326 -31.08 8.95 -4.28
C ILE A 326 -31.91 10.04 -4.95
N GLU A 327 -31.41 10.61 -6.06
CA GLU A 327 -32.14 11.63 -6.82
C GLU A 327 -33.53 11.12 -7.25
N LYS A 328 -33.62 9.88 -7.77
CA LYS A 328 -34.90 9.25 -8.12
C LYS A 328 -35.81 9.06 -6.91
N VAL A 329 -35.27 8.63 -5.76
CA VAL A 329 -36.07 8.46 -4.55
C VAL A 329 -36.60 9.80 -4.05
N ILE A 330 -35.78 10.85 -4.04
CA ILE A 330 -36.19 12.21 -3.65
C ILE A 330 -37.28 12.72 -4.61
N HIS A 331 -37.10 12.54 -5.92
CA HIS A 331 -38.06 12.97 -6.93
C HIS A 331 -39.41 12.29 -6.76
N THR A 332 -39.44 10.96 -6.58
CA THR A 332 -40.69 10.23 -6.31
C THR A 332 -41.33 10.61 -4.99
N LEU A 333 -40.55 10.95 -3.96
CA LEU A 333 -41.08 11.39 -2.68
C LEU A 333 -41.72 12.78 -2.78
N ILE A 334 -41.10 13.68 -3.56
CA ILE A 334 -41.67 15.02 -3.82
C ILE A 334 -42.97 14.90 -4.66
N GLU A 335 -42.97 14.04 -5.71
CA GLU A 335 -44.17 13.78 -6.50
C GLU A 335 -45.31 13.23 -5.63
N ALA A 336 -45.02 12.26 -4.77
CA ALA A 336 -46.01 11.70 -3.85
C ALA A 336 -46.53 12.78 -2.87
N MET A 337 -45.65 13.63 -2.34
CA MET A 337 -46.04 14.71 -1.44
C MET A 337 -46.91 15.77 -2.14
N VAL A 338 -46.68 16.04 -3.43
CA VAL A 338 -47.49 16.98 -4.22
C VAL A 338 -48.86 16.38 -4.56
N LEU A 339 -48.96 15.05 -4.73
CA LEU A 339 -50.20 14.34 -5.05
C LEU A 339 -51.12 14.19 -3.82
N VAL A 340 -50.57 14.09 -2.61
CA VAL A 340 -51.32 13.98 -1.35
C VAL A 340 -51.71 15.38 -0.81
#